data_d9d7c6118bb47ad8b18ee2f2377305da
#
_entry.id   d9d7c6118bb47ad8b18ee2f2377305da
#
_cell.length_a   1.000
_cell.length_b   1.000
_cell.length_c   1.000
_cell.angle_alpha   90.00
_cell.angle_beta   90.00
_cell.angle_gamma   90.00
#
_symmetry.space_group_name_H-M   'P 1'
#
loop_
_entity.id
_entity.type
_entity.pdbx_description
1 polymer ?
#
loop_
_entity_poly.entity_id
_entity_poly.type
_entity_poly.pdbx_seq_one_letter_code
_entity_poly.pdbx_strand_id
1 'polypeptide(L)'
;FHTFLYLKLNTRVISLWNNNLNLEKVFREHISRNSCFLYKVNFKYKCIMATTNFKGQPVKLIGEFIQVGKVAPDFELVKTDLSSFSLKDLNGKNVILNIFPSLDTSVCATSVRKFNKMGAGLKDTVVLAISKDLPFSHCCFCTTEGIENVIPLSDFRFSDFDESYGVRMADGPLAGLLARAVVVIGKDGKIAYTELVPEITQEPDYDKALAAVK
;
A
#
# COMPACT_ATOMS: atom_id res chain seq x y z
N PHE A 1 -18.10 -23.02 23.93
CA PHE A 1 -17.43 -24.23 23.38
C PHE A 1 -16.33 -23.87 22.37
N HIS A 2 -16.47 -22.82 21.57
CA HIS A 2 -15.46 -22.41 20.57
C HIS A 2 -14.17 -21.81 21.16
N THR A 3 -14.25 -21.08 22.25
CA THR A 3 -13.09 -20.41 22.88
C THR A 3 -12.14 -21.40 23.58
N PHE A 4 -12.66 -22.53 24.08
CA PHE A 4 -11.85 -23.57 24.74
C PHE A 4 -11.03 -24.41 23.75
N LEU A 5 -11.50 -24.52 22.51
CA LEU A 5 -10.80 -25.29 21.47
C LEU A 5 -9.60 -24.50 20.92
N TYR A 6 -9.71 -23.17 20.86
CA TYR A 6 -8.65 -22.26 20.39
C TYR A 6 -7.45 -22.21 21.35
N LEU A 7 -7.69 -22.24 22.64
CA LEU A 7 -6.64 -22.25 23.67
C LEU A 7 -5.90 -23.59 23.76
N LYS A 8 -6.56 -24.73 23.52
CA LYS A 8 -5.90 -26.04 23.51
C LYS A 8 -5.04 -26.30 22.26
N LEU A 9 -5.37 -25.68 21.12
CA LEU A 9 -4.54 -25.75 19.91
C LEU A 9 -3.25 -24.92 20.04
N ASN A 10 -3.32 -23.75 20.67
CA ASN A 10 -2.16 -22.87 20.82
C ASN A 10 -1.08 -23.44 21.76
N THR A 11 -1.47 -24.11 22.85
CA THR A 11 -0.50 -24.72 23.79
C THR A 11 0.21 -25.96 23.22
N ARG A 12 -0.42 -26.71 22.31
CA ARG A 12 0.22 -27.84 21.64
C ARG A 12 1.18 -27.42 20.52
N VAL A 13 0.86 -26.35 19.80
CA VAL A 13 1.73 -25.81 18.73
C VAL A 13 3.02 -25.22 19.32
N ILE A 14 2.92 -24.54 20.47
CA ILE A 14 4.10 -23.97 21.17
C ILE A 14 5.01 -25.09 21.73
N SER A 15 4.47 -26.22 22.21
CA SER A 15 5.29 -27.33 22.72
C SER A 15 5.98 -28.12 21.61
N LEU A 16 5.47 -28.11 20.39
CA LEU A 16 6.05 -28.79 19.22
C LEU A 16 7.16 -27.93 18.56
N TRP A 17 7.14 -26.62 18.75
CA TRP A 17 8.19 -25.73 18.24
C TRP A 17 9.54 -25.91 18.96
N ASN A 18 9.49 -26.31 20.21
CA ASN A 18 10.71 -26.54 21.02
C ASN A 18 11.42 -27.88 20.76
N ASN A 19 10.85 -28.80 19.96
CA ASN A 19 11.37 -30.18 19.82
C ASN A 19 11.85 -30.55 18.40
N ASN A 20 12.12 -29.61 17.51
CA ASN A 20 12.70 -29.85 16.17
C ASN A 20 12.08 -31.01 15.37
N LEU A 21 10.80 -31.30 15.60
CA LEU A 21 10.04 -32.35 14.89
C LEU A 21 9.46 -31.77 13.59
N ASN A 22 9.67 -32.49 12.50
CA ASN A 22 9.26 -32.15 11.14
C ASN A 22 7.74 -31.94 11.05
N LEU A 23 7.33 -30.65 11.06
CA LEU A 23 5.95 -30.19 11.07
C LEU A 23 5.11 -30.71 9.87
N GLU A 24 5.73 -31.03 8.73
CA GLU A 24 5.03 -31.60 7.58
C GLU A 24 4.41 -32.97 7.85
N LYS A 25 5.06 -33.80 8.65
CA LYS A 25 4.57 -35.15 8.95
C LYS A 25 3.38 -35.12 9.90
N VAL A 26 3.40 -34.24 10.89
CA VAL A 26 2.31 -34.08 11.86
C VAL A 26 1.06 -33.45 11.20
N PHE A 27 1.25 -32.55 10.24
CA PHE A 27 0.13 -31.96 9.49
C PHE A 27 -0.55 -32.97 8.55
N ARG A 28 0.19 -33.84 7.88
CA ARG A 28 -0.36 -34.85 6.96
C ARG A 28 -1.21 -35.90 7.69
N GLU A 29 -0.83 -36.32 8.87
CA GLU A 29 -1.56 -37.36 9.63
C GLU A 29 -2.85 -36.85 10.28
N HIS A 30 -2.95 -35.53 10.59
CA HIS A 30 -4.17 -34.99 11.23
C HIS A 30 -5.22 -34.50 10.23
N ILE A 31 -4.86 -34.17 8.98
CA ILE A 31 -5.80 -33.73 7.94
C ILE A 31 -6.54 -34.88 7.27
N SER A 32 -5.99 -36.09 7.35
CA SER A 32 -6.57 -37.30 6.72
C SER A 32 -7.87 -37.82 7.39
N ARG A 33 -8.26 -37.32 8.56
CA ARG A 33 -9.38 -37.88 9.34
C ARG A 33 -10.63 -37.04 9.52
N ASN A 34 -10.61 -35.76 9.07
CA ASN A 34 -11.81 -34.91 9.13
C ASN A 34 -12.01 -34.15 7.83
N SER A 35 -12.72 -34.74 6.92
CA SER A 35 -13.31 -34.12 5.74
C SER A 35 -14.29 -33.04 6.17
N CYS A 36 -14.04 -31.83 5.71
CA CYS A 36 -14.86 -30.64 5.69
C CYS A 36 -14.32 -29.48 6.54
N PHE A 37 -13.25 -28.87 6.07
CA PHE A 37 -12.92 -27.44 6.10
C PHE A 37 -11.52 -27.27 5.48
N LEU A 38 -11.45 -27.39 4.15
CA LEU A 38 -10.24 -27.09 3.41
C LEU A 38 -10.02 -25.57 3.38
N TYR A 39 -9.42 -25.02 4.44
CA TYR A 39 -8.59 -23.85 4.29
C TYR A 39 -7.34 -24.30 3.52
N LYS A 40 -7.34 -24.09 2.22
CA LYS A 40 -6.12 -24.15 1.41
C LYS A 40 -5.19 -23.05 1.89
N VAL A 41 -4.39 -23.33 2.88
CA VAL A 41 -3.17 -22.55 3.14
C VAL A 41 -2.22 -22.88 2.00
N ASN A 42 -2.33 -22.14 0.92
CA ASN A 42 -1.38 -22.19 -0.17
C ASN A 42 -0.04 -21.61 0.33
N PHE A 43 0.80 -22.43 0.94
CA PHE A 43 2.21 -22.11 1.22
C PHE A 43 3.00 -22.10 -0.11
N LYS A 44 2.62 -21.20 -1.00
CA LYS A 44 3.34 -20.93 -2.25
C LYS A 44 3.64 -19.43 -2.34
N TYR A 45 4.06 -18.87 -1.21
CA TYR A 45 4.62 -17.51 -1.22
C TYR A 45 6.14 -17.63 -1.37
N LYS A 46 6.61 -17.79 -2.59
CA LYS A 46 7.87 -17.15 -2.98
C LYS A 46 7.53 -15.66 -3.04
N CYS A 47 7.47 -15.03 -1.86
CA CYS A 47 7.22 -13.62 -1.74
C CYS A 47 8.44 -12.92 -2.33
N ILE A 48 8.37 -12.53 -3.60
CA ILE A 48 9.31 -11.57 -4.17
C ILE A 48 8.90 -10.26 -3.51
N MET A 49 9.53 -9.98 -2.36
CA MET A 49 9.34 -8.71 -1.69
C MET A 49 10.00 -7.64 -2.55
N ALA A 50 9.25 -6.66 -3.00
CA ALA A 50 9.81 -5.48 -3.64
C ALA A 50 10.76 -4.78 -2.66
N THR A 51 11.79 -4.14 -3.17
CA THR A 51 12.77 -3.41 -2.35
C THR A 51 12.96 -2.01 -2.91
N THR A 52 13.16 -1.06 -2.04
CA THR A 52 13.63 0.29 -2.34
C THR A 52 14.82 0.60 -1.44
N ASN A 53 15.41 1.78 -1.54
CA ASN A 53 16.49 2.18 -0.64
C ASN A 53 16.10 3.43 0.17
N PHE A 54 16.65 3.54 1.36
CA PHE A 54 16.63 4.75 2.17
C PHE A 54 18.06 5.13 2.57
N LYS A 55 18.54 6.25 2.04
CA LYS A 55 19.93 6.71 2.21
C LYS A 55 20.96 5.62 1.84
N GLY A 56 20.72 4.96 0.70
CA GLY A 56 21.58 3.90 0.18
C GLY A 56 21.46 2.54 0.88
N GLN A 57 20.59 2.41 1.90
CA GLN A 57 20.36 1.13 2.58
C GLN A 57 19.08 0.47 2.05
N PRO A 58 19.10 -0.82 1.72
CA PRO A 58 17.93 -1.51 1.20
C PRO A 58 16.82 -1.63 2.25
N VAL A 59 15.58 -1.37 1.83
CA VAL A 59 14.36 -1.50 2.61
C VAL A 59 13.42 -2.44 1.88
N LYS A 60 12.91 -3.45 2.57
CA LYS A 60 11.93 -4.42 2.05
C LYS A 60 10.52 -3.88 2.19
N LEU A 61 9.68 -4.23 1.22
CA LEU A 61 8.25 -3.91 1.27
C LEU A 61 7.42 -5.15 1.63
N ILE A 62 6.25 -4.94 2.21
CA ILE A 62 5.28 -6.00 2.48
C ILE A 62 4.46 -6.22 1.21
N GLY A 63 4.40 -7.48 0.75
CA GLY A 63 3.66 -7.85 -0.44
C GLY A 63 4.43 -7.64 -1.75
N GLU A 64 3.71 -7.74 -2.86
CA GLU A 64 4.21 -7.53 -4.23
C GLU A 64 3.76 -6.15 -4.72
N PHE A 65 4.70 -5.32 -5.19
CA PHE A 65 4.36 -4.02 -5.76
C PHE A 65 3.49 -4.20 -7.00
N ILE A 66 2.44 -3.40 -7.09
CA ILE A 66 1.41 -3.50 -8.13
C ILE A 66 1.99 -3.39 -9.55
N GLN A 67 1.44 -4.12 -10.50
CA GLN A 67 1.96 -4.25 -11.87
C GLN A 67 1.05 -3.58 -12.91
N VAL A 68 1.67 -2.99 -13.94
CA VAL A 68 0.97 -2.43 -15.11
C VAL A 68 0.09 -3.48 -15.78
N GLY A 69 -1.09 -3.08 -16.24
CA GLY A 69 -2.07 -3.92 -16.95
C GLY A 69 -3.02 -4.69 -16.02
N LYS A 70 -2.76 -4.77 -14.73
CA LYS A 70 -3.71 -5.35 -13.76
C LYS A 70 -4.85 -4.37 -13.46
N VAL A 71 -5.99 -4.88 -13.05
CA VAL A 71 -7.07 -4.07 -12.49
C VAL A 71 -6.59 -3.50 -11.16
N ALA A 72 -6.77 -2.19 -10.96
CA ALA A 72 -6.40 -1.54 -9.71
C ALA A 72 -7.26 -2.09 -8.56
N PRO A 73 -6.65 -2.58 -7.45
CA PRO A 73 -7.41 -2.94 -6.26
C PRO A 73 -8.17 -1.74 -5.73
N ASP A 74 -9.42 -1.96 -5.32
CA ASP A 74 -10.17 -0.94 -4.60
C ASP A 74 -9.55 -0.71 -3.23
N PHE A 75 -9.74 0.48 -2.70
CA PHE A 75 -9.27 0.86 -1.37
C PHE A 75 -10.22 1.82 -0.70
N GLU A 76 -10.15 1.87 0.61
CA GLU A 76 -10.81 2.88 1.43
C GLU A 76 -9.74 3.64 2.23
N LEU A 77 -9.73 4.97 2.09
CA LEU A 77 -8.81 5.88 2.78
C LEU A 77 -9.60 7.01 3.45
N VAL A 78 -8.95 7.80 4.29
CA VAL A 78 -9.59 8.84 5.09
C VAL A 78 -9.25 10.22 4.55
N LYS A 79 -10.27 11.03 4.25
CA LYS A 79 -10.12 12.44 3.87
C LYS A 79 -9.83 13.34 5.08
N THR A 80 -9.48 14.59 4.80
CA THR A 80 -9.21 15.61 5.83
C THR A 80 -10.41 15.94 6.72
N ASP A 81 -11.63 15.71 6.25
CA ASP A 81 -12.89 15.85 6.99
C ASP A 81 -13.28 14.57 7.77
N LEU A 82 -12.40 13.58 7.82
CA LEU A 82 -12.57 12.27 8.45
C LEU A 82 -13.57 11.35 7.76
N SER A 83 -14.14 11.73 6.62
CA SER A 83 -14.99 10.86 5.82
C SER A 83 -14.16 9.84 5.05
N SER A 84 -14.75 8.70 4.74
CA SER A 84 -14.15 7.67 3.89
C SER A 84 -14.14 8.09 2.42
N PHE A 85 -13.13 7.63 1.70
CA PHE A 85 -12.94 7.81 0.27
C PHE A 85 -12.54 6.49 -0.37
N SER A 86 -13.21 6.11 -1.44
CA SER A 86 -12.95 4.87 -2.19
C SER A 86 -12.50 5.18 -3.61
N LEU A 87 -11.66 4.30 -4.18
CA LEU A 87 -11.28 4.39 -5.60
C LEU A 87 -12.51 4.37 -6.52
N LYS A 88 -13.56 3.66 -6.13
CA LYS A 88 -14.84 3.58 -6.87
C LYS A 88 -15.52 4.92 -7.05
N ASP A 89 -15.25 5.90 -6.19
CA ASP A 89 -15.81 7.25 -6.31
C ASP A 89 -15.26 8.00 -7.53
N LEU A 90 -14.19 7.47 -8.15
CA LEU A 90 -13.50 8.03 -9.31
C LEU A 90 -13.69 7.22 -10.61
N ASN A 91 -14.70 6.36 -10.67
CA ASN A 91 -14.97 5.57 -11.87
C ASN A 91 -15.06 6.45 -13.14
N GLY A 92 -14.38 6.03 -14.20
CA GLY A 92 -14.35 6.74 -15.50
C GLY A 92 -13.39 7.93 -15.55
N LYS A 93 -12.59 8.17 -14.51
CA LYS A 93 -11.52 9.17 -14.49
C LYS A 93 -10.14 8.49 -14.53
N ASN A 94 -9.15 9.21 -15.02
CA ASN A 94 -7.76 8.85 -14.75
C ASN A 94 -7.41 9.22 -13.29
N VAL A 95 -6.63 8.38 -12.63
CA VAL A 95 -6.24 8.63 -11.23
C VAL A 95 -4.72 8.49 -11.09
N ILE A 96 -4.07 9.52 -10.54
CA ILE A 96 -2.66 9.47 -10.19
C ILE A 96 -2.56 9.32 -8.68
N LEU A 97 -1.95 8.23 -8.23
CA LEU A 97 -1.63 8.00 -6.81
C LEU A 97 -0.20 8.48 -6.59
N ASN A 98 0.00 9.59 -5.89
CA ASN A 98 1.28 10.04 -5.36
C ASN A 98 1.40 9.50 -3.93
N ILE A 99 2.18 8.42 -3.77
CA ILE A 99 2.35 7.69 -2.51
C ILE A 99 3.70 8.07 -1.92
N PHE A 100 3.74 8.37 -0.62
CA PHE A 100 4.97 8.83 0.03
C PHE A 100 4.96 8.56 1.55
N PRO A 101 6.15 8.58 2.21
CA PRO A 101 6.26 8.32 3.64
C PRO A 101 5.55 9.33 4.54
N SER A 102 5.83 10.62 4.38
CA SER A 102 5.25 11.69 5.22
C SER A 102 5.41 13.08 4.60
N LEU A 103 4.38 13.92 4.74
CA LEU A 103 4.38 15.34 4.35
C LEU A 103 5.45 16.17 5.06
N ASP A 104 5.89 15.74 6.24
CA ASP A 104 6.90 16.45 7.03
C ASP A 104 8.32 16.29 6.49
N THR A 105 8.48 15.61 5.34
CA THR A 105 9.78 15.51 4.64
C THR A 105 9.80 16.38 3.39
N SER A 106 10.94 17.02 3.13
CA SER A 106 11.09 18.01 2.05
C SER A 106 10.73 17.47 0.67
N VAL A 107 11.15 16.24 0.35
CA VAL A 107 10.89 15.61 -0.96
C VAL A 107 9.42 15.25 -1.13
N CYS A 108 8.74 14.78 -0.05
CA CYS A 108 7.31 14.48 -0.12
C CYS A 108 6.49 15.76 -0.30
N ALA A 109 6.77 16.80 0.48
CA ALA A 109 6.15 18.11 0.32
C ALA A 109 6.33 18.66 -1.09
N THR A 110 7.56 18.54 -1.63
CA THR A 110 7.86 18.97 -3.01
C THR A 110 7.05 18.18 -4.04
N SER A 111 6.91 16.87 -3.88
CA SER A 111 6.14 16.05 -4.81
C SER A 111 4.66 16.44 -4.82
N VAL A 112 4.06 16.73 -3.66
CA VAL A 112 2.67 17.19 -3.57
C VAL A 112 2.49 18.54 -4.23
N ARG A 113 3.40 19.52 -4.00
CA ARG A 113 3.36 20.84 -4.67
C ARG A 113 3.48 20.72 -6.19
N LYS A 114 4.38 19.86 -6.70
CA LYS A 114 4.54 19.64 -8.14
C LYS A 114 3.30 19.02 -8.75
N PHE A 115 2.77 17.97 -8.16
CA PHE A 115 1.52 17.36 -8.63
C PHE A 115 0.33 18.32 -8.55
N ASN A 116 0.25 19.18 -7.52
CA ASN A 116 -0.77 20.21 -7.42
C ASN A 116 -0.71 21.20 -8.62
N LYS A 117 0.50 21.65 -8.95
CA LYS A 117 0.71 22.55 -10.10
C LYS A 117 0.38 21.88 -11.43
N MET A 118 0.77 20.63 -11.61
CA MET A 118 0.51 19.85 -12.82
C MET A 118 -0.95 19.45 -12.94
N GLY A 119 -1.59 19.09 -11.82
CA GLY A 119 -2.99 18.66 -11.75
C GLY A 119 -3.97 19.72 -12.26
N ALA A 120 -3.66 20.99 -12.10
CA ALA A 120 -4.49 22.10 -12.57
C ALA A 120 -4.78 22.07 -14.08
N GLY A 121 -3.89 21.47 -14.89
CA GLY A 121 -4.02 21.38 -16.35
C GLY A 121 -4.61 20.06 -16.86
N LEU A 122 -4.85 19.07 -15.99
CA LEU A 122 -5.27 17.74 -16.39
C LEU A 122 -6.80 17.64 -16.48
N LYS A 123 -7.31 17.31 -17.66
CA LYS A 123 -8.74 17.02 -17.86
C LYS A 123 -9.05 15.58 -17.43
N ASP A 124 -10.20 15.36 -16.83
CA ASP A 124 -10.71 14.04 -16.42
C ASP A 124 -9.70 13.23 -15.59
N THR A 125 -8.84 13.91 -14.85
CA THR A 125 -7.77 13.29 -14.05
C THR A 125 -7.80 13.81 -12.63
N VAL A 126 -7.68 12.91 -11.66
CA VAL A 126 -7.62 13.21 -10.23
C VAL A 126 -6.28 12.78 -9.68
N VAL A 127 -5.66 13.66 -8.91
CA VAL A 127 -4.41 13.35 -8.20
C VAL A 127 -4.72 13.10 -6.73
N LEU A 128 -4.27 11.97 -6.21
CA LEU A 128 -4.39 11.60 -4.80
C LEU A 128 -3.01 11.66 -4.14
N ALA A 129 -2.89 12.34 -3.01
CA ALA A 129 -1.69 12.36 -2.18
C ALA A 129 -1.91 11.44 -0.97
N ILE A 130 -1.18 10.34 -0.91
CA ILE A 130 -1.45 9.24 0.02
C ILE A 130 -0.24 9.00 0.93
N SER A 131 -0.47 9.04 2.24
CA SER A 131 0.52 8.70 3.27
C SER A 131 -0.15 8.15 4.53
N LYS A 132 0.66 7.76 5.52
CA LYS A 132 0.19 7.39 6.87
C LYS A 132 0.05 8.59 7.81
N ASP A 133 0.33 9.80 7.33
CA ASP A 133 0.07 11.01 8.12
C ASP A 133 -1.40 11.11 8.50
N LEU A 134 -1.68 11.70 9.65
CA LEU A 134 -3.06 11.89 10.09
C LEU A 134 -3.81 12.88 9.17
N PRO A 135 -5.14 12.75 9.01
CA PRO A 135 -5.96 13.67 8.24
C PRO A 135 -5.77 15.13 8.62
N PHE A 136 -5.50 15.39 9.89
CA PHE A 136 -5.22 16.74 10.43
C PHE A 136 -3.92 17.33 9.88
N SER A 137 -2.85 16.53 9.76
CA SER A 137 -1.58 16.95 9.16
C SER A 137 -1.75 17.25 7.67
N HIS A 138 -2.49 16.40 6.95
CA HIS A 138 -2.87 16.64 5.56
C HIS A 138 -3.65 17.95 5.40
N CYS A 139 -4.63 18.20 6.28
CA CYS A 139 -5.42 19.44 6.26
C CYS A 139 -4.53 20.68 6.49
N CYS A 140 -3.69 20.63 7.52
CA CYS A 140 -2.77 21.73 7.85
C CYS A 140 -1.83 22.03 6.68
N PHE A 141 -1.17 21.02 6.12
CA PHE A 141 -0.27 21.16 4.96
C PHE A 141 -1.00 21.76 3.75
N CYS A 142 -2.13 21.19 3.36
CA CYS A 142 -2.86 21.66 2.17
C CYS A 142 -3.34 23.11 2.33
N THR A 143 -3.82 23.47 3.51
CA THR A 143 -4.27 24.85 3.79
C THR A 143 -3.09 25.85 3.75
N THR A 144 -1.97 25.48 4.38
CA THR A 144 -0.79 26.35 4.46
C THR A 144 -0.14 26.55 3.08
N GLU A 145 -0.11 25.50 2.25
CA GLU A 145 0.58 25.48 0.96
C GLU A 145 -0.35 25.82 -0.23
N GLY A 146 -1.63 26.08 -0.01
CA GLY A 146 -2.60 26.37 -1.08
C GLY A 146 -2.78 25.22 -2.06
N ILE A 147 -2.85 23.97 -1.55
CA ILE A 147 -3.05 22.76 -2.37
C ILE A 147 -4.54 22.61 -2.68
N GLU A 148 -4.92 22.75 -3.95
CA GLU A 148 -6.32 22.71 -4.41
C GLU A 148 -6.60 21.62 -5.45
N ASN A 149 -5.58 21.17 -6.19
CA ASN A 149 -5.70 20.24 -7.32
C ASN A 149 -5.28 18.81 -6.95
N VAL A 150 -5.09 18.52 -5.67
CA VAL A 150 -4.73 17.21 -5.14
C VAL A 150 -5.66 16.87 -3.99
N ILE A 151 -6.18 15.66 -3.97
CA ILE A 151 -6.97 15.16 -2.84
C ILE A 151 -6.04 14.48 -1.85
N PRO A 152 -5.85 15.03 -0.65
CA PRO A 152 -5.05 14.40 0.39
C PRO A 152 -5.83 13.28 1.07
N LEU A 153 -5.19 12.11 1.22
CA LEU A 153 -5.78 10.91 1.80
C LEU A 153 -4.83 10.25 2.79
N SER A 154 -5.38 9.87 3.92
CA SER A 154 -4.65 9.20 4.99
C SER A 154 -4.94 7.70 5.05
N ASP A 155 -3.89 6.89 5.07
CA ASP A 155 -3.91 5.43 5.25
C ASP A 155 -3.65 5.04 6.73
N PHE A 156 -4.11 5.86 7.68
CA PHE A 156 -3.86 5.61 9.10
C PHE A 156 -4.81 4.59 9.73
N ARG A 157 -6.04 4.48 9.18
CA ARG A 157 -7.14 3.70 9.76
C ARG A 157 -7.21 2.28 9.23
N PHE A 158 -6.96 2.10 7.93
CA PHE A 158 -7.10 0.84 7.22
C PHE A 158 -5.73 0.36 6.75
N SER A 159 -5.56 -0.97 6.63
CA SER A 159 -4.30 -1.58 6.16
C SER A 159 -4.45 -2.24 4.78
N ASP A 160 -5.60 -2.10 4.14
CA ASP A 160 -5.89 -2.80 2.89
C ASP A 160 -5.17 -2.17 1.70
N PHE A 161 -5.01 -0.83 1.70
CA PHE A 161 -4.31 -0.11 0.63
C PHE A 161 -2.84 -0.48 0.57
N ASP A 162 -2.13 -0.33 1.67
CA ASP A 162 -0.68 -0.51 1.72
C ASP A 162 -0.23 -1.94 1.40
N GLU A 163 -1.07 -2.94 1.73
CA GLU A 163 -0.83 -4.35 1.41
C GLU A 163 -1.19 -4.69 -0.03
N SER A 164 -2.36 -4.24 -0.53
CA SER A 164 -2.83 -4.54 -1.89
C SER A 164 -2.00 -3.87 -2.98
N TYR A 165 -1.41 -2.72 -2.69
CA TYR A 165 -0.48 -2.02 -3.59
C TYR A 165 0.99 -2.39 -3.34
N GLY A 166 1.31 -3.10 -2.27
CA GLY A 166 2.66 -3.56 -1.94
C GLY A 166 3.62 -2.40 -1.65
N VAL A 167 3.17 -1.39 -0.91
CA VAL A 167 3.93 -0.15 -0.68
C VAL A 167 4.34 0.07 0.78
N ARG A 168 3.93 -0.79 1.73
CA ARG A 168 4.33 -0.66 3.13
C ARG A 168 5.76 -1.14 3.35
N MET A 169 6.59 -0.33 3.97
CA MET A 169 7.94 -0.71 4.38
C MET A 169 7.92 -1.70 5.53
N ALA A 170 8.60 -2.84 5.36
CA ALA A 170 8.64 -3.94 6.31
C ALA A 170 9.74 -3.78 7.36
N ASP A 171 10.82 -3.10 7.00
CA ASP A 171 12.01 -2.95 7.84
C ASP A 171 12.64 -1.55 7.69
N GLY A 172 13.78 -1.36 8.35
CA GLY A 172 14.49 -0.08 8.35
C GLY A 172 13.87 0.97 9.26
N PRO A 173 14.44 2.19 9.30
CA PRO A 173 14.02 3.24 10.22
C PRO A 173 12.63 3.83 9.90
N LEU A 174 12.10 3.59 8.70
CA LEU A 174 10.79 4.04 8.25
C LEU A 174 9.78 2.87 8.18
N ALA A 175 10.06 1.74 8.83
CA ALA A 175 9.14 0.60 8.88
C ALA A 175 7.73 1.01 9.33
N GLY A 176 6.71 0.51 8.62
CA GLY A 176 5.30 0.86 8.86
C GLY A 176 4.80 2.05 8.03
N LEU A 177 5.68 2.92 7.53
CA LEU A 177 5.30 3.97 6.59
C LEU A 177 5.21 3.43 5.15
N LEU A 178 4.64 4.25 4.26
CA LEU A 178 4.58 3.95 2.83
C LEU A 178 5.91 4.29 2.16
N ALA A 179 6.32 3.48 1.20
CA ALA A 179 7.43 3.78 0.30
C ALA A 179 7.06 4.93 -0.64
N ARG A 180 8.04 5.48 -1.34
CA ARG A 180 7.75 6.44 -2.40
C ARG A 180 7.43 5.72 -3.70
N ALA A 181 6.20 5.92 -4.18
CA ALA A 181 5.72 5.33 -5.42
C ALA A 181 4.74 6.24 -6.14
N VAL A 182 4.64 6.08 -7.47
CA VAL A 182 3.59 6.67 -8.28
C VAL A 182 2.88 5.56 -9.05
N VAL A 183 1.56 5.59 -9.03
CA VAL A 183 0.70 4.66 -9.77
C VAL A 183 -0.30 5.49 -10.57
N VAL A 184 -0.44 5.20 -11.87
CA VAL A 184 -1.48 5.82 -12.71
C VAL A 184 -2.51 4.76 -13.09
N ILE A 185 -3.76 5.06 -12.85
CA ILE A 185 -4.91 4.21 -13.17
C ILE A 185 -5.68 4.88 -14.30
N GLY A 186 -5.92 4.15 -15.39
CA GLY A 186 -6.69 4.64 -16.52
C GLY A 186 -8.19 4.65 -16.25
N LYS A 187 -8.95 5.29 -17.14
CA LYS A 187 -10.43 5.36 -17.09
C LYS A 187 -11.12 3.99 -17.10
N ASP A 188 -10.43 2.96 -17.60
CA ASP A 188 -10.88 1.56 -17.59
C ASP A 188 -10.63 0.82 -16.28
N GLY A 189 -10.10 1.51 -15.25
CA GLY A 189 -9.76 0.94 -13.95
C GLY A 189 -8.49 0.07 -13.95
N LYS A 190 -7.72 0.06 -15.04
CA LYS A 190 -6.46 -0.68 -15.11
C LYS A 190 -5.27 0.24 -14.83
N ILE A 191 -4.23 -0.37 -14.30
CA ILE A 191 -2.97 0.32 -14.03
C ILE A 191 -2.24 0.59 -15.34
N ALA A 192 -2.07 1.85 -15.68
CA ALA A 192 -1.37 2.32 -16.89
C ALA A 192 0.13 2.53 -16.65
N TYR A 193 0.53 2.91 -15.42
CA TYR A 193 1.92 3.17 -15.06
C TYR A 193 2.15 2.85 -13.59
N THR A 194 3.36 2.37 -13.28
CA THR A 194 3.83 2.19 -11.92
C THR A 194 5.29 2.58 -11.79
N GLU A 195 5.63 3.26 -10.72
CA GLU A 195 7.00 3.55 -10.33
C GLU A 195 7.16 3.36 -8.83
N LEU A 196 7.99 2.43 -8.43
CA LEU A 196 8.57 2.38 -7.10
C LEU A 196 9.91 3.10 -7.17
N VAL A 197 10.01 4.27 -6.55
CA VAL A 197 11.22 5.08 -6.61
C VAL A 197 12.38 4.32 -5.95
N PRO A 198 13.51 4.10 -6.65
CA PRO A 198 14.61 3.27 -6.15
C PRO A 198 15.27 3.78 -4.86
N GLU A 199 15.21 5.09 -4.62
CA GLU A 199 15.70 5.75 -3.41
C GLU A 199 14.63 6.69 -2.86
N ILE A 200 14.14 6.44 -1.65
CA ILE A 200 13.03 7.18 -1.04
C ILE A 200 13.31 8.68 -0.93
N THR A 201 14.57 9.07 -0.84
CA THR A 201 15.00 10.47 -0.77
C THR A 201 15.05 11.19 -2.11
N GLN A 202 14.72 10.51 -3.21
CA GLN A 202 14.63 11.09 -4.56
C GLN A 202 13.18 11.35 -4.95
N GLU A 203 12.98 12.29 -5.86
CA GLU A 203 11.67 12.56 -6.45
C GLU A 203 11.30 11.50 -7.50
N PRO A 204 9.98 11.26 -7.73
CA PRO A 204 9.52 10.38 -8.81
C PRO A 204 9.68 11.06 -10.18
N ASP A 205 9.53 10.26 -11.25
CA ASP A 205 9.50 10.72 -12.63
C ASP A 205 8.08 11.24 -12.97
N TYR A 206 7.89 12.54 -12.78
CA TYR A 206 6.60 13.21 -13.02
C TYR A 206 6.17 13.15 -14.49
N ASP A 207 7.13 13.28 -15.42
CA ASP A 207 6.83 13.34 -16.85
C ASP A 207 6.32 11.99 -17.37
N LYS A 208 6.91 10.88 -16.91
CA LYS A 208 6.40 9.54 -17.23
C LYS A 208 5.03 9.27 -16.64
N ALA A 209 4.80 9.71 -15.40
CA ALA A 209 3.48 9.58 -14.77
C ALA A 209 2.41 10.33 -15.57
N LEU A 210 2.69 11.57 -15.99
CA LEU A 210 1.77 12.38 -16.79
C LEU A 210 1.56 11.82 -18.20
N ALA A 211 2.61 11.32 -18.85
CA ALA A 211 2.52 10.71 -20.19
C ALA A 211 1.64 9.44 -20.19
N ALA A 212 1.45 8.80 -19.06
CA ALA A 212 0.57 7.62 -18.93
C ALA A 212 -0.92 7.97 -18.77
N VAL A 213 -1.26 9.24 -18.54
CA VAL A 213 -2.64 9.75 -18.49
C VAL A 213 -3.19 9.88 -19.91
N LYS A 214 -4.31 9.19 -20.20
CA LYS A 214 -4.93 9.16 -21.55
C LYS A 214 -6.29 9.84 -21.56
#